data_537d2f4e42127b20047411135aed21d9
#
_entry.id   537d2f4e42127b20047411135aed21d9
#
_cell.length_a   1.000
_cell.length_b   1.000
_cell.length_c   1.000
_cell.angle_alpha   90.00
_cell.angle_beta   90.00
_cell.angle_gamma   90.00
#
_symmetry.space_group_name_H-M   'P 1'
#
loop_
_entity.id
_entity.type
_entity.pdbx_description
1 polymer ?
#
loop_
_entity_poly.entity_id
_entity_poly.type
_entity_poly.pdbx_seq_one_letter_code
_entity_poly.pdbx_strand_id
1 'polypeptide(L)'
;MARLRQVSLTEMKASGHKAGAQIYKMMFGERDPVVTPGTPAGTPGDWWTVFAQSPDTFDHACGLFAYYQSPDRELDPKLRELGQMRAGWACSSLFVYSQHCKAARDHGVPEEQIQAIAGWQVA
;
A
#
# COMPACT_ATOMS: atom_id res chain seq x y z
N MET A 1 -10.51 2.43 12.37
CA MET A 1 -11.50 1.34 12.25
C MET A 1 -12.11 1.43 10.86
N ALA A 2 -12.09 0.34 10.09
CA ALA A 2 -12.69 0.29 8.77
C ALA A 2 -14.22 0.48 8.87
N ARG A 3 -14.80 1.27 7.95
CA ARG A 3 -16.26 1.48 7.88
C ARG A 3 -17.00 0.37 7.13
N LEU A 4 -16.25 -0.42 6.35
CA LEU A 4 -16.76 -1.55 5.59
C LEU A 4 -16.37 -2.85 6.30
N ARG A 5 -17.12 -3.93 6.01
CA ARG A 5 -16.77 -5.27 6.48
C ARG A 5 -15.36 -5.63 6.01
N GLN A 6 -14.63 -6.29 6.88
CA GLN A 6 -13.31 -6.83 6.57
C GLN A 6 -13.39 -8.35 6.41
N VAL A 7 -12.56 -8.90 5.53
CA VAL A 7 -12.42 -10.35 5.35
C VAL A 7 -11.37 -10.86 6.35
N SER A 8 -11.73 -11.83 7.17
CA SER A 8 -10.84 -12.48 8.13
C SER A 8 -9.88 -13.45 7.43
N LEU A 9 -8.80 -13.86 8.12
CA LEU A 9 -7.89 -14.90 7.62
C LEU A 9 -8.61 -16.22 7.36
N THR A 10 -9.56 -16.59 8.23
CA THR A 10 -10.36 -17.82 8.08
C THR A 10 -11.23 -17.78 6.84
N GLU A 11 -11.93 -16.64 6.61
CA GLU A 11 -12.75 -16.44 5.41
C GLU A 11 -11.90 -16.46 4.13
N MET A 12 -10.72 -15.81 4.15
CA MET A 12 -9.80 -15.82 3.02
C MET A 12 -9.33 -17.23 2.68
N LYS A 13 -8.94 -18.02 3.69
CA LYS A 13 -8.53 -19.43 3.49
C LYS A 13 -9.69 -20.28 2.95
N ALA A 14 -10.91 -20.07 3.44
CA ALA A 14 -12.10 -20.81 3.02
C ALA A 14 -12.61 -20.41 1.62
N SER A 15 -12.29 -19.23 1.13
CA SER A 15 -12.75 -18.72 -0.17
C SER A 15 -12.21 -19.51 -1.36
N GLY A 16 -11.12 -20.26 -1.19
CA GLY A 16 -10.40 -20.92 -2.30
C GLY A 16 -9.59 -19.95 -3.19
N HIS A 17 -9.56 -18.66 -2.87
CA HIS A 17 -8.82 -17.63 -3.61
C HIS A 17 -7.32 -17.70 -3.31
N LYS A 18 -6.59 -18.51 -4.09
CA LYS A 18 -5.17 -18.83 -3.82
C LYS A 18 -4.26 -17.60 -3.79
N ALA A 19 -4.43 -16.68 -4.75
CA ALA A 19 -3.62 -15.46 -4.83
C ALA A 19 -3.88 -14.57 -3.59
N GLY A 20 -5.13 -14.38 -3.21
CA GLY A 20 -5.50 -13.64 -2.01
C GLY A 20 -4.93 -14.24 -0.73
N ALA A 21 -4.96 -15.56 -0.61
CA ALA A 21 -4.39 -16.27 0.54
C ALA A 21 -2.86 -16.08 0.63
N GLN A 22 -2.14 -16.06 -0.50
CA GLN A 22 -0.70 -15.76 -0.53
C GLN A 22 -0.40 -14.32 -0.10
N ILE A 23 -1.19 -13.36 -0.56
CA ILE A 23 -1.07 -11.95 -0.17
C ILE A 23 -1.35 -11.78 1.32
N TYR A 24 -2.39 -12.42 1.84
CA TYR A 24 -2.68 -12.39 3.29
C TYR A 24 -1.53 -12.96 4.10
N LYS A 25 -0.94 -14.07 3.67
CA LYS A 25 0.24 -14.65 4.32
C LYS A 25 1.43 -13.67 4.32
N MET A 26 1.67 -12.99 3.21
CA MET A 26 2.75 -12.00 3.07
C MET A 26 2.52 -10.79 3.98
N MET A 27 1.28 -10.29 4.04
CA MET A 27 0.94 -9.05 4.77
C MET A 27 0.71 -9.29 6.26
N PHE A 28 0.16 -10.44 6.65
CA PHE A 28 -0.31 -10.68 8.01
C PHE A 28 0.30 -11.92 8.67
N GLY A 29 0.99 -12.78 7.91
CA GLY A 29 1.48 -14.07 8.42
C GLY A 29 0.32 -15.01 8.76
N GLU A 30 0.35 -15.57 9.96
CA GLU A 30 -0.72 -16.44 10.48
C GLU A 30 -1.72 -15.68 11.38
N ARG A 31 -1.57 -14.36 11.52
CA ARG A 31 -2.48 -13.52 12.32
C ARG A 31 -3.77 -13.26 11.56
N ASP A 32 -4.88 -13.24 12.26
CA ASP A 32 -6.12 -12.69 11.69
C ASP A 32 -6.06 -11.17 11.72
N PRO A 33 -6.04 -10.48 10.56
CA PRO A 33 -5.89 -9.03 10.50
C PRO A 33 -7.10 -8.26 11.07
N VAL A 34 -8.27 -8.89 11.18
CA VAL A 34 -9.46 -8.28 11.76
C VAL A 34 -9.35 -8.21 13.28
N VAL A 35 -8.74 -9.23 13.89
CA VAL A 35 -8.54 -9.31 15.35
C VAL A 35 -7.25 -8.60 15.78
N THR A 36 -6.19 -8.81 15.01
CA THR A 36 -4.86 -8.26 15.29
C THR A 36 -4.34 -7.51 14.07
N PRO A 37 -4.75 -6.23 13.88
CA PRO A 37 -4.34 -5.42 12.74
C PRO A 37 -2.83 -5.16 12.71
N GLY A 38 -2.32 -4.84 11.56
CA GLY A 38 -0.93 -4.43 11.33
C GLY A 38 -0.31 -5.11 10.12
N THR A 39 0.43 -4.34 9.34
CA THR A 39 1.20 -4.80 8.17
C THR A 39 2.68 -4.51 8.38
N PRO A 40 3.59 -5.11 7.59
CA PRO A 40 5.01 -4.77 7.63
C PRO A 40 5.29 -3.27 7.36
N ALA A 41 4.42 -2.59 6.61
CA ALA A 41 4.51 -1.16 6.33
C ALA A 41 3.99 -0.26 7.48
N GLY A 42 3.61 -0.84 8.64
CA GLY A 42 3.13 -0.11 9.81
C GLY A 42 1.73 0.49 9.64
N THR A 43 0.89 -0.08 8.75
CA THR A 43 -0.52 0.29 8.60
C THR A 43 -1.43 -0.75 9.23
N PRO A 44 -2.69 -0.43 9.59
CA PRO A 44 -3.64 -1.41 10.11
C PRO A 44 -3.93 -2.57 9.14
N GLY A 45 -3.89 -2.33 7.83
CA GLY A 45 -4.17 -3.33 6.82
C GLY A 45 -5.62 -3.34 6.32
N ASP A 46 -6.41 -2.36 6.70
CA ASP A 46 -7.83 -2.23 6.32
C ASP A 46 -8.04 -2.25 4.79
N TRP A 47 -7.10 -1.68 4.05
CA TRP A 47 -7.14 -1.69 2.59
C TRP A 47 -7.22 -3.13 2.05
N TRP A 48 -6.32 -3.99 2.51
CA TRP A 48 -6.23 -5.38 2.06
C TRP A 48 -7.50 -6.17 2.44
N THR A 49 -7.94 -6.02 3.68
CA THR A 49 -9.07 -6.78 4.22
C THR A 49 -10.42 -6.35 3.67
N VAL A 50 -10.55 -5.09 3.26
CA VAL A 50 -11.78 -4.56 2.62
C VAL A 50 -11.83 -4.94 1.15
N PHE A 51 -10.75 -4.75 0.38
CA PHE A 51 -10.71 -5.15 -1.04
C PHE A 51 -10.92 -6.65 -1.24
N ALA A 52 -10.50 -7.46 -0.29
CA ALA A 52 -10.68 -8.90 -0.31
C ALA A 52 -12.15 -9.37 -0.34
N GLN A 53 -13.12 -8.48 -0.12
CA GLN A 53 -14.55 -8.80 -0.30
C GLN A 53 -14.91 -9.06 -1.76
N SER A 54 -14.14 -8.53 -2.71
CA SER A 54 -14.30 -8.74 -4.14
C SER A 54 -12.99 -9.31 -4.72
N PRO A 55 -12.88 -10.64 -4.90
CA PRO A 55 -11.65 -11.28 -5.37
C PRO A 55 -11.08 -10.66 -6.65
N ASP A 56 -11.92 -10.41 -7.64
CA ASP A 56 -11.49 -9.83 -8.92
C ASP A 56 -10.92 -8.41 -8.75
N THR A 57 -11.57 -7.59 -7.92
CA THR A 57 -11.10 -6.23 -7.59
C THR A 57 -9.78 -6.29 -6.80
N PHE A 58 -9.68 -7.26 -5.89
CA PHE A 58 -8.46 -7.47 -5.10
C PHE A 58 -7.28 -7.86 -5.98
N ASP A 59 -7.47 -8.82 -6.90
CA ASP A 59 -6.44 -9.25 -7.85
C ASP A 59 -6.00 -8.12 -8.76
N HIS A 60 -6.96 -7.34 -9.29
CA HIS A 60 -6.65 -6.17 -10.12
C HIS A 60 -5.80 -5.14 -9.35
N ALA A 61 -6.18 -4.81 -8.14
CA ALA A 61 -5.46 -3.83 -7.32
C ALA A 61 -4.06 -4.34 -6.92
N CYS A 62 -3.93 -5.62 -6.57
CA CYS A 62 -2.63 -6.23 -6.28
C CYS A 62 -1.75 -6.31 -7.53
N GLY A 63 -2.33 -6.60 -8.69
CA GLY A 63 -1.65 -6.57 -9.98
C GLY A 63 -1.09 -5.18 -10.31
N LEU A 64 -1.83 -4.12 -10.01
CA LEU A 64 -1.36 -2.75 -10.18
C LEU A 64 -0.13 -2.46 -9.31
N PHE A 65 -0.12 -2.89 -8.04
CA PHE A 65 1.06 -2.74 -7.19
C PHE A 65 2.27 -3.52 -7.71
N ALA A 66 2.06 -4.76 -8.12
CA ALA A 66 3.12 -5.58 -8.72
C ALA A 66 3.69 -4.93 -9.98
N TYR A 67 2.82 -4.32 -10.80
CA TYR A 67 3.22 -3.63 -12.02
C TYR A 67 4.13 -2.44 -11.73
N TYR A 68 3.74 -1.49 -10.88
CA TYR A 68 4.55 -0.29 -10.67
C TYR A 68 5.79 -0.53 -9.79
N GLN A 69 5.81 -1.60 -9.00
CA GLN A 69 6.96 -1.99 -8.18
C GLN A 69 7.92 -2.94 -8.90
N SER A 70 7.58 -3.38 -10.12
CA SER A 70 8.44 -4.30 -10.88
C SER A 70 9.84 -3.70 -11.10
N PRO A 71 10.90 -4.50 -10.90
CA PRO A 71 12.27 -4.06 -11.19
C PRO A 71 12.54 -3.80 -12.69
N ASP A 72 11.63 -4.27 -13.56
CA ASP A 72 11.73 -4.08 -15.01
C ASP A 72 11.21 -2.70 -15.46
N ARG A 73 10.83 -1.83 -14.52
CA ARG A 73 10.39 -0.46 -14.85
C ARG A 73 11.59 0.45 -15.09
N GLU A 74 11.54 1.22 -16.17
CA GLU A 74 12.57 2.20 -16.51
C GLU A 74 12.56 3.41 -15.57
N LEU A 75 11.41 3.71 -14.95
CA LEU A 75 11.27 4.83 -14.02
C LEU A 75 12.06 4.57 -12.74
N ASP A 76 12.97 5.48 -12.43
CA ASP A 76 13.72 5.47 -11.17
C ASP A 76 12.76 5.40 -9.97
N PRO A 77 12.95 4.45 -9.04
CA PRO A 77 12.11 4.33 -7.85
C PRO A 77 12.00 5.61 -7.01
N LYS A 78 13.06 6.42 -6.92
CA LYS A 78 13.04 7.72 -6.23
C LYS A 78 12.09 8.70 -6.89
N LEU A 79 12.15 8.82 -8.21
CA LEU A 79 11.25 9.69 -8.98
C LEU A 79 9.80 9.20 -8.87
N ARG A 80 9.58 7.88 -8.87
CA ARG A 80 8.26 7.30 -8.65
C ARG A 80 7.68 7.72 -7.31
N GLU A 81 8.44 7.59 -6.22
CA GLU A 81 7.97 7.96 -4.89
C GLU A 81 7.73 9.46 -4.76
N LEU A 82 8.60 10.30 -5.29
CA LEU A 82 8.39 11.76 -5.32
C LEU A 82 7.10 12.12 -6.06
N GLY A 83 6.84 11.49 -7.21
CA GLY A 83 5.60 11.69 -7.97
C GLY A 83 4.35 11.29 -7.19
N GLN A 84 4.38 10.15 -6.51
CA GLN A 84 3.26 9.66 -5.69
C GLN A 84 3.05 10.52 -4.44
N MET A 85 4.10 10.97 -3.78
CA MET A 85 4.02 11.94 -2.68
C MET A 85 3.35 13.24 -3.16
N ARG A 86 3.79 13.76 -4.32
CA ARG A 86 3.21 14.99 -4.89
C ARG A 86 1.73 14.81 -5.24
N ALA A 87 1.35 13.69 -5.83
CA ALA A 87 -0.05 13.36 -6.11
C ALA A 87 -0.88 13.28 -4.82
N GLY A 88 -0.37 12.58 -3.80
CA GLY A 88 -1.02 12.47 -2.50
C GLY A 88 -1.24 13.84 -1.85
N TRP A 89 -0.24 14.70 -1.88
CA TRP A 89 -0.34 16.07 -1.37
C TRP A 89 -1.38 16.89 -2.15
N ALA A 90 -1.31 16.91 -3.48
CA ALA A 90 -2.20 17.67 -4.34
C ALA A 90 -3.67 17.25 -4.19
N CYS A 91 -3.92 15.96 -3.95
CA CYS A 91 -5.26 15.41 -3.72
C CYS A 91 -5.71 15.43 -2.25
N SER A 92 -4.94 16.08 -1.36
CA SER A 92 -5.22 16.12 0.09
C SER A 92 -5.37 14.74 0.73
N SER A 93 -4.69 13.73 0.18
CA SER A 93 -4.66 12.37 0.71
C SER A 93 -3.49 12.20 1.68
N LEU A 94 -3.73 12.47 2.96
CA LEU A 94 -2.72 12.30 4.01
C LEU A 94 -2.19 10.86 4.06
N PHE A 95 -3.07 9.87 3.84
CA PHE A 95 -2.68 8.46 3.82
C PHE A 95 -1.66 8.18 2.71
N VAL A 96 -1.98 8.53 1.45
CA VAL A 96 -1.07 8.31 0.31
C VAL A 96 0.24 9.04 0.54
N TYR A 97 0.20 10.32 0.88
CA TYR A 97 1.39 11.13 1.15
C TYR A 97 2.29 10.47 2.20
N SER A 98 1.74 10.10 3.35
CA SER A 98 2.51 9.52 4.46
C SER A 98 3.15 8.16 4.12
N GLN A 99 2.45 7.31 3.35
CA GLN A 99 3.01 6.02 2.95
C GLN A 99 4.17 6.19 1.96
N HIS A 100 4.02 7.10 1.00
CA HIS A 100 5.08 7.35 0.02
C HIS A 100 6.26 8.15 0.61
N CYS A 101 6.08 8.94 1.67
CA CYS A 101 7.21 9.48 2.45
C CYS A 101 8.08 8.37 3.07
N LYS A 102 7.47 7.29 3.57
CA LYS A 102 8.23 6.14 4.08
C LYS A 102 8.98 5.43 2.96
N ALA A 103 8.29 5.09 1.88
CA ALA A 103 8.89 4.42 0.73
C ALA A 103 10.00 5.27 0.08
N ALA A 104 9.86 6.59 0.02
CA ALA A 104 10.89 7.49 -0.47
C ALA A 104 12.17 7.40 0.37
N ARG A 105 12.06 7.34 1.70
CA ARG A 105 13.21 7.14 2.60
C ARG A 105 13.87 5.78 2.37
N ASP A 106 13.07 4.72 2.22
CA ASP A 106 13.58 3.36 1.95
C ASP A 106 14.34 3.29 0.62
N HIS A 107 13.94 4.10 -0.36
CA HIS A 107 14.66 4.25 -1.63
C HIS A 107 15.80 5.29 -1.59
N GLY A 108 16.08 5.89 -0.43
CA GLY A 108 17.20 6.82 -0.25
C GLY A 108 16.97 8.20 -0.88
N VAL A 109 15.72 8.67 -0.90
CA VAL A 109 15.41 10.08 -1.22
C VAL A 109 15.85 10.94 -0.03
N PRO A 110 16.63 12.02 -0.26
CA PRO A 110 17.05 12.93 0.80
C PRO A 110 15.85 13.56 1.53
N GLU A 111 15.96 13.72 2.86
CA GLU A 111 14.86 14.25 3.67
C GLU A 111 14.46 15.67 3.24
N GLU A 112 15.39 16.49 2.80
CA GLU A 112 15.13 17.83 2.26
C GLU A 112 14.19 17.81 1.04
N GLN A 113 14.36 16.82 0.14
CA GLN A 113 13.48 16.66 -1.02
C GLN A 113 12.09 16.17 -0.60
N ILE A 114 12.01 15.30 0.40
CA ILE A 114 10.74 14.83 0.97
C ILE A 114 9.97 16.02 1.57
N GLN A 115 10.65 16.88 2.33
CA GLN A 115 10.04 18.05 2.95
C GLN A 115 9.62 19.12 1.92
N ALA A 116 10.36 19.24 0.82
CA ALA A 116 10.08 20.21 -0.24
C ALA A 116 8.82 19.89 -1.06
N ILE A 117 8.30 18.66 -1.02
CA ILE A 117 7.15 18.25 -1.84
C ILE A 117 5.92 19.15 -1.64
N ALA A 118 5.68 19.63 -0.42
CA ALA A 118 4.53 20.49 -0.12
C ALA A 118 4.63 21.85 -0.83
N GLY A 119 5.84 22.41 -0.93
CA GLY A 119 6.13 23.71 -1.53
C GLY A 119 7.09 23.64 -2.71
N TRP A 120 7.03 22.61 -3.52
CA TRP A 120 7.96 22.30 -4.59
C TRP A 120 8.21 23.43 -5.61
N GLN A 121 7.25 24.37 -5.75
CA GLN A 121 7.38 25.51 -6.68
C GLN A 121 8.47 26.51 -6.26
N VAL A 122 8.89 26.47 -4.99
CA VAL A 122 9.86 27.41 -4.39
C VAL A 122 11.03 26.70 -3.70
N ALA A 123 11.12 25.38 -3.89
CA ALA A 123 12.14 24.54 -3.29
C ALA A 123 13.40 24.42 -4.19
#